data_764c2290968496281d4cd6062a771626
#
_entry.id   764c2290968496281d4cd6062a771626
#
_cell.length_a   1.000
_cell.length_b   1.000
_cell.length_c   1.000
_cell.angle_alpha   90.00
_cell.angle_beta   90.00
_cell.angle_gamma   90.00
#
_symmetry.space_group_name_H-M   'P 1'
#
loop_
_entity.id
_entity.type
_entity.pdbx_description
1 polymer ?
#
loop_
_entity_poly.entity_id
_entity_poly.type
_entity_poly.pdbx_seq_one_letter_code
_entity_poly.pdbx_strand_id
1 'polypeptide(L)'
;MLVEQDLFGKVRDKVQTAIDIARMFEPKDEPYILADSGGKDSACVKRVLDMAGVRYEAVYNVTTVDPPELVRHIISQYDGVIYDMPDGSHKYFVVVNGKLQKADKEDMPDKVVHFTIPKYNMRQLIIQNRYPPTRLARYCCAELKEAMNPCRITVTGTRRYESVNRKQNSGEVIIFDGKQGRTAAEENNVNFIQTNRGGVVLNYDDAASRRVVEQCYRTAKTIINPIVDFTDADVWEFIHKYNVPYCKLYDEGFSRMGCIGCPMGNKQGREIQFARWPHMRKYYVSAFDDMLKVRESRGLTNKLNWQDGEDVMRWWISNASKTNADQMHIDDL
;
A
#
# COMPACT_ATOMS: atom_id res chain seq x y z
N MET A 1 21.85 4.46 -9.00
CA MET A 1 22.79 5.16 -8.06
C MET A 1 22.04 6.29 -7.37
N LEU A 2 22.21 6.42 -6.06
CA LEU A 2 21.56 7.47 -5.26
C LEU A 2 22.04 8.89 -5.60
N VAL A 3 23.22 9.01 -6.16
CA VAL A 3 23.76 10.28 -6.69
C VAL A 3 23.90 10.16 -8.20
N GLU A 4 23.27 11.05 -8.93
CA GLU A 4 23.29 11.11 -10.39
C GLU A 4 23.94 12.42 -10.84
N GLN A 5 24.68 12.37 -11.94
CA GLN A 5 25.20 13.56 -12.61
C GLN A 5 24.61 13.62 -14.02
N ASP A 6 24.01 14.74 -14.36
CA ASP A 6 23.48 14.95 -15.70
C ASP A 6 24.59 15.27 -16.73
N LEU A 7 24.24 15.33 -17.99
CA LEU A 7 25.17 15.65 -19.10
C LEU A 7 25.81 17.05 -18.97
N PHE A 8 25.28 17.92 -18.14
CA PHE A 8 25.76 19.28 -17.90
C PHE A 8 26.56 19.37 -16.60
N GLY A 9 26.83 18.24 -15.94
CA GLY A 9 27.61 18.19 -14.71
C GLY A 9 26.82 18.52 -13.43
N LYS A 10 25.52 18.75 -13.50
CA LYS A 10 24.68 18.99 -12.32
C LYS A 10 24.51 17.68 -11.54
N VAL A 11 24.90 17.70 -10.29
CA VAL A 11 24.76 16.57 -9.36
C VAL A 11 23.38 16.63 -8.70
N ARG A 12 22.66 15.51 -8.73
CA ARG A 12 21.40 15.31 -8.00
C ARG A 12 21.59 14.20 -6.97
N ASP A 13 21.44 14.54 -5.70
CA ASP A 13 21.35 13.56 -4.60
C ASP A 13 19.90 13.22 -4.36
N LYS A 14 19.49 12.00 -4.73
CA LYS A 14 18.12 11.53 -4.58
C LYS A 14 17.69 11.41 -3.11
N VAL A 15 18.63 11.12 -2.22
CA VAL A 15 18.36 11.02 -0.77
C VAL A 15 18.07 12.40 -0.21
N GLN A 16 18.90 13.39 -0.56
CA GLN A 16 18.66 14.77 -0.13
C GLN A 16 17.33 15.29 -0.70
N THR A 17 17.06 15.02 -1.99
CA THR A 17 15.76 15.37 -2.61
C THR A 17 14.59 14.75 -1.84
N ALA A 18 14.68 13.47 -1.45
CA ALA A 18 13.62 12.79 -0.70
C ALA A 18 13.40 13.42 0.70
N ILE A 19 14.49 13.82 1.37
CA ILE A 19 14.46 14.52 2.65
C ILE A 19 13.79 15.90 2.49
N ASP A 20 14.14 16.64 1.45
CA ASP A 20 13.61 17.97 1.19
C ASP A 20 12.11 17.92 0.86
N ILE A 21 11.66 16.93 0.07
CA ILE A 21 10.23 16.65 -0.18
C ILE A 21 9.50 16.38 1.14
N ALA A 22 10.05 15.52 1.99
CA ALA A 22 9.43 15.19 3.27
C ALA A 22 9.28 16.42 4.19
N ARG A 23 10.28 17.30 4.23
CA ARG A 23 10.24 18.55 5.00
C ARG A 23 9.31 19.59 4.39
N MET A 24 9.30 19.69 3.07
CA MET A 24 8.51 20.70 2.34
C MET A 24 7.03 20.56 2.62
N PHE A 25 6.53 19.33 2.62
CA PHE A 25 5.09 19.05 2.73
C PHE A 25 4.63 18.63 4.13
N GLU A 26 5.49 18.72 5.16
CA GLU A 26 5.08 18.40 6.52
C GLU A 26 3.93 19.30 6.98
N PRO A 27 2.79 18.70 7.43
CA PRO A 27 1.69 19.47 7.98
C PRO A 27 2.10 20.17 9.28
N LYS A 28 1.65 21.41 9.47
CA LYS A 28 1.97 22.19 10.68
C LYS A 28 1.29 21.64 11.92
N ASP A 29 0.02 21.26 11.77
CA ASP A 29 -0.89 20.99 12.89
C ASP A 29 -0.93 19.52 13.31
N GLU A 30 -0.49 18.60 12.44
CA GLU A 30 -0.59 17.17 12.67
C GLU A 30 0.58 16.41 12.03
N PRO A 31 0.93 15.18 12.50
CA PRO A 31 1.94 14.36 11.86
C PRO A 31 1.43 13.77 10.54
N TYR A 32 2.35 13.38 9.65
CA TYR A 32 2.05 12.55 8.50
C TYR A 32 1.43 11.22 8.92
N ILE A 33 0.70 10.57 8.01
CA ILE A 33 0.45 9.14 8.05
C ILE A 33 1.50 8.43 7.21
N LEU A 34 2.39 7.67 7.82
CA LEU A 34 3.28 6.76 7.10
C LEU A 34 2.53 5.46 6.80
N ALA A 35 2.25 5.18 5.53
CA ALA A 35 1.70 3.89 5.11
C ALA A 35 2.81 2.82 5.15
N ASP A 36 3.03 2.22 6.32
CA ASP A 36 4.06 1.19 6.50
C ASP A 36 3.52 -0.20 6.13
N SER A 37 3.85 -0.64 4.94
CA SER A 37 3.47 -1.98 4.45
C SER A 37 4.44 -3.09 4.84
N GLY A 38 5.53 -2.79 5.56
CA GLY A 38 6.63 -3.71 5.85
C GLY A 38 7.49 -4.09 4.64
N GLY A 39 7.20 -3.53 3.47
CA GLY A 39 7.99 -3.73 2.25
C GLY A 39 9.26 -2.86 2.23
N LYS A 40 10.23 -3.22 1.37
CA LYS A 40 11.49 -2.49 1.23
C LYS A 40 11.31 -0.99 0.94
N ASP A 41 10.28 -0.66 0.16
CA ASP A 41 10.01 0.72 -0.24
C ASP A 41 9.47 1.56 0.93
N SER A 42 8.52 1.02 1.73
CA SER A 42 8.03 1.68 2.94
C SER A 42 9.11 1.81 4.02
N ALA A 43 10.02 0.83 4.13
CA ALA A 43 11.17 0.90 5.02
C ALA A 43 12.12 2.05 4.64
N CYS A 44 12.37 2.25 3.33
CA CYS A 44 13.14 3.40 2.84
C CYS A 44 12.45 4.73 3.19
N VAL A 45 11.13 4.83 2.95
CA VAL A 45 10.37 6.05 3.30
C VAL A 45 10.45 6.35 4.78
N LYS A 46 10.22 5.35 5.64
CA LYS A 46 10.35 5.51 7.08
C LYS A 46 11.71 6.10 7.46
N ARG A 47 12.80 5.52 6.91
CA ARG A 47 14.15 6.01 7.17
C ARG A 47 14.37 7.44 6.65
N VAL A 48 13.79 7.80 5.51
CA VAL A 48 13.83 9.18 4.98
C VAL A 48 13.11 10.15 5.91
N LEU A 49 11.92 9.79 6.44
CA LEU A 49 11.19 10.62 7.40
C LEU A 49 11.99 10.81 8.70
N ASP A 50 12.64 9.74 9.21
CA ASP A 50 13.53 9.82 10.37
C ASP A 50 14.71 10.78 10.11
N MET A 51 15.35 10.69 8.93
CA MET A 51 16.46 11.58 8.53
C MET A 51 16.01 13.03 8.29
N ALA A 52 14.79 13.22 7.82
CA ALA A 52 14.19 14.55 7.64
C ALA A 52 13.82 15.21 8.99
N GLY A 53 13.67 14.43 10.06
CA GLY A 53 13.24 14.91 11.37
C GLY A 53 11.79 15.35 11.40
N VAL A 54 10.94 14.83 10.51
CA VAL A 54 9.52 15.16 10.42
C VAL A 54 8.67 14.22 11.27
N ARG A 55 7.51 14.72 11.72
CA ARG A 55 6.57 13.95 12.55
C ARG A 55 5.73 13.01 11.69
N TYR A 56 5.55 11.78 12.12
CA TYR A 56 4.65 10.82 11.47
C TYR A 56 4.05 9.81 12.45
N GLU A 57 2.90 9.29 12.09
CA GLU A 57 2.26 8.12 12.70
C GLU A 57 2.35 6.97 11.71
N ALA A 58 2.94 5.85 12.12
CA ALA A 58 3.04 4.66 11.26
C ALA A 58 1.73 3.88 11.30
N VAL A 59 1.21 3.55 10.12
CA VAL A 59 -0.05 2.80 9.97
C VAL A 59 0.15 1.62 9.04
N TYR A 60 -0.20 0.44 9.52
CA TYR A 60 -0.25 -0.81 8.77
C TYR A 60 -1.69 -1.29 8.59
N ASN A 61 -2.13 -1.42 7.37
CA ASN A 61 -3.45 -1.96 7.05
C ASN A 61 -3.44 -3.47 7.01
N VAL A 62 -4.09 -4.10 7.96
CA VAL A 62 -4.21 -5.56 8.03
C VAL A 62 -5.09 -6.08 6.90
N THR A 63 -4.52 -6.89 6.01
CA THR A 63 -5.28 -7.45 4.88
C THR A 63 -5.88 -8.83 5.17
N THR A 64 -5.55 -9.40 6.33
CA THR A 64 -5.94 -10.74 6.78
C THR A 64 -5.36 -11.92 5.97
N VAL A 65 -4.56 -11.61 4.96
CA VAL A 65 -3.88 -12.60 4.09
C VAL A 65 -2.40 -12.24 3.87
N ASP A 66 -1.84 -11.48 4.80
CA ASP A 66 -0.42 -11.11 4.78
C ASP A 66 0.48 -12.27 5.23
N PRO A 67 1.72 -12.35 4.72
CA PRO A 67 2.71 -13.30 5.23
C PRO A 67 2.96 -13.08 6.73
N PRO A 68 2.94 -14.13 7.57
CA PRO A 68 3.20 -13.98 9.00
C PRO A 68 4.58 -13.37 9.32
N GLU A 69 5.58 -13.68 8.48
CA GLU A 69 6.94 -13.15 8.57
C GLU A 69 6.96 -11.63 8.37
N LEU A 70 6.14 -11.12 7.44
CA LEU A 70 6.01 -9.68 7.17
C LEU A 70 5.40 -8.96 8.38
N VAL A 71 4.32 -9.51 8.95
CA VAL A 71 3.67 -8.93 10.12
C VAL A 71 4.63 -8.91 11.32
N ARG A 72 5.36 -10.00 11.57
CA ARG A 72 6.39 -10.04 12.61
C ARG A 72 7.52 -9.04 12.37
N HIS A 73 7.93 -8.87 11.10
CA HIS A 73 8.94 -7.88 10.75
C HIS A 73 8.44 -6.46 11.08
N ILE A 74 7.22 -6.10 10.71
CA ILE A 74 6.65 -4.78 11.05
C ILE A 74 6.67 -4.59 12.57
N ILE A 75 6.11 -5.53 13.34
CA ILE A 75 6.07 -5.45 14.80
C ILE A 75 7.49 -5.24 15.39
N SER A 76 8.51 -5.93 14.85
CA SER A 76 9.89 -5.81 15.33
C SER A 76 10.54 -4.44 15.12
N GLN A 77 9.93 -3.57 14.31
CA GLN A 77 10.44 -2.22 14.03
C GLN A 77 9.89 -1.15 15.00
N TYR A 78 9.02 -1.55 15.92
CA TYR A 78 8.33 -0.66 16.84
C TYR A 78 8.37 -1.20 18.27
N ASP A 79 8.21 -0.31 19.23
CA ASP A 79 8.21 -0.64 20.66
C ASP A 79 6.79 -0.90 21.18
N GLY A 80 5.76 -0.48 20.41
CA GLY A 80 4.36 -0.74 20.70
C GLY A 80 3.50 -0.89 19.45
N VAL A 81 2.35 -1.55 19.64
CA VAL A 81 1.33 -1.77 18.60
C VAL A 81 -0.03 -1.35 19.12
N ILE A 82 -0.74 -0.54 18.35
CA ILE A 82 -2.12 -0.15 18.63
C ILE A 82 -3.01 -0.79 17.56
N TYR A 83 -3.94 -1.66 17.97
CA TYR A 83 -4.94 -2.20 17.06
C TYR A 83 -6.14 -1.25 17.02
N ASP A 84 -6.35 -0.62 15.88
CA ASP A 84 -7.52 0.22 15.60
C ASP A 84 -8.65 -0.68 15.09
N MET A 85 -9.66 -0.87 15.94
CA MET A 85 -10.77 -1.79 15.68
C MET A 85 -11.86 -1.11 14.82
N PRO A 86 -12.66 -1.88 14.05
CA PRO A 86 -13.70 -1.32 13.18
C PRO A 86 -14.83 -0.58 13.92
N ASP A 87 -14.98 -0.83 15.21
CA ASP A 87 -15.96 -0.15 16.08
C ASP A 87 -15.42 1.16 16.69
N GLY A 88 -14.20 1.57 16.29
CA GLY A 88 -13.53 2.75 16.80
C GLY A 88 -12.80 2.55 18.14
N SER A 89 -12.83 1.35 18.71
CA SER A 89 -12.05 1.03 19.91
C SER A 89 -10.59 0.76 19.58
N HIS A 90 -9.72 0.88 20.60
CA HIS A 90 -8.29 0.61 20.46
C HIS A 90 -7.85 -0.46 21.45
N LYS A 91 -6.88 -1.30 21.02
CA LYS A 91 -6.22 -2.26 21.90
C LYS A 91 -4.72 -1.97 21.87
N TYR A 92 -4.13 -1.84 23.04
CA TYR A 92 -2.75 -1.40 23.23
C TYR A 92 -1.85 -2.56 23.60
N PHE A 93 -0.68 -2.65 23.00
CA PHE A 93 0.32 -3.67 23.27
C PHE A 93 1.72 -3.07 23.21
N VAL A 94 2.56 -3.40 24.18
CA VAL A 94 4.00 -3.13 24.14
C VAL A 94 4.74 -4.33 23.58
N VAL A 95 5.87 -4.10 22.93
CA VAL A 95 6.74 -5.16 22.38
C VAL A 95 7.87 -5.44 23.36
N VAL A 96 7.81 -6.59 24.03
CA VAL A 96 8.83 -7.01 24.99
C VAL A 96 9.47 -8.31 24.50
N ASN A 97 10.77 -8.29 24.25
CA ASN A 97 11.51 -9.45 23.71
C ASN A 97 10.85 -10.04 22.43
N GLY A 98 10.36 -9.19 21.54
CA GLY A 98 9.71 -9.57 20.29
C GLY A 98 8.30 -10.17 20.45
N LYS A 99 7.70 -10.08 21.63
CA LYS A 99 6.33 -10.53 21.90
C LYS A 99 5.44 -9.37 22.30
N LEU A 100 4.17 -9.42 21.88
CA LEU A 100 3.15 -8.47 22.26
C LEU A 100 2.64 -8.78 23.68
N GLN A 101 2.69 -7.79 24.55
CA GLN A 101 2.09 -7.82 25.88
C GLN A 101 1.04 -6.72 25.96
N LYS A 102 -0.15 -7.06 26.47
CA LYS A 102 -1.23 -6.10 26.65
C LYS A 102 -0.78 -4.97 27.58
N ALA A 103 -1.12 -3.74 27.22
CA ALA A 103 -0.81 -2.54 27.97
C ALA A 103 -2.03 -1.62 28.06
N ASP A 104 -1.98 -0.62 28.92
CA ASP A 104 -2.92 0.47 28.93
C ASP A 104 -2.41 1.64 28.05
N LYS A 105 -3.28 2.56 27.71
CA LYS A 105 -2.95 3.67 26.81
C LYS A 105 -1.80 4.53 27.35
N GLU A 106 -1.79 4.74 28.66
CA GLU A 106 -0.83 5.56 29.37
C GLU A 106 0.59 4.96 29.39
N ASP A 107 0.70 3.64 29.20
CA ASP A 107 1.97 2.91 29.21
C ASP A 107 2.58 2.73 27.80
N MET A 108 1.94 3.32 26.76
CA MET A 108 2.43 3.16 25.39
C MET A 108 3.72 3.96 25.15
N PRO A 109 4.71 3.36 24.50
CA PRO A 109 5.94 4.03 24.11
C PRO A 109 5.69 5.05 22.98
N ASP A 110 6.67 5.93 22.73
CA ASP A 110 6.59 6.92 21.64
C ASP A 110 6.62 6.27 20.25
N LYS A 111 7.35 5.17 20.10
CA LYS A 111 7.54 4.50 18.81
C LYS A 111 6.52 3.39 18.61
N VAL A 112 5.35 3.76 18.16
CA VAL A 112 4.23 2.83 17.93
C VAL A 112 3.88 2.69 16.46
N VAL A 113 3.21 1.59 16.13
CA VAL A 113 2.54 1.39 14.85
C VAL A 113 1.06 1.07 15.07
N HIS A 114 0.21 1.72 14.28
CA HIS A 114 -1.22 1.46 14.23
C HIS A 114 -1.53 0.32 13.26
N PHE A 115 -2.18 -0.72 13.74
CA PHE A 115 -2.69 -1.84 12.94
C PHE A 115 -4.17 -1.62 12.71
N THR A 116 -4.53 -1.10 11.54
CA THR A 116 -5.94 -0.89 11.19
C THR A 116 -6.59 -2.23 10.84
N ILE A 117 -7.53 -2.66 11.69
CA ILE A 117 -8.26 -3.91 11.52
C ILE A 117 -9.46 -3.65 10.59
N PRO A 118 -9.58 -4.36 9.47
CA PRO A 118 -10.68 -4.15 8.55
C PRO A 118 -11.99 -4.70 9.11
N LYS A 119 -13.12 -4.08 8.72
CA LYS A 119 -14.46 -4.56 9.07
C LYS A 119 -14.73 -5.97 8.52
N TYR A 120 -14.22 -6.28 7.34
CA TYR A 120 -14.38 -7.57 6.68
C TYR A 120 -13.01 -8.17 6.38
N ASN A 121 -12.83 -9.46 6.66
CA ASN A 121 -11.66 -10.20 6.22
C ASN A 121 -11.76 -10.61 4.74
N MET A 122 -10.66 -11.10 4.15
CA MET A 122 -10.62 -11.50 2.74
C MET A 122 -11.69 -12.54 2.38
N ARG A 123 -11.94 -13.55 3.25
CA ARG A 123 -12.98 -14.56 3.04
C ARG A 123 -14.38 -13.94 2.95
N GLN A 124 -14.71 -13.06 3.87
CA GLN A 124 -15.99 -12.34 3.88
C GLN A 124 -16.17 -11.50 2.62
N LEU A 125 -15.11 -10.81 2.19
CA LEU A 125 -15.15 -10.02 0.96
C LEU A 125 -15.36 -10.88 -0.29
N ILE A 126 -14.72 -12.04 -0.39
CA ILE A 126 -14.93 -13.01 -1.49
C ILE A 126 -16.39 -13.47 -1.53
N ILE A 127 -16.95 -13.85 -0.36
CA ILE A 127 -18.33 -14.31 -0.25
C ILE A 127 -19.33 -13.19 -0.59
N GLN A 128 -19.12 -11.98 -0.08
CA GLN A 128 -20.00 -10.83 -0.34
C GLN A 128 -20.00 -10.42 -1.81
N ASN A 129 -18.81 -10.39 -2.44
CA ASN A 129 -18.67 -10.05 -3.84
C ASN A 129 -19.04 -11.22 -4.78
N ARG A 130 -19.16 -12.44 -4.25
CA ARG A 130 -19.55 -13.66 -5.01
C ARG A 130 -18.62 -13.96 -6.20
N TYR A 131 -17.42 -13.45 -6.16
CA TYR A 131 -16.40 -13.60 -7.20
C TYR A 131 -14.99 -13.44 -6.62
N PRO A 132 -13.97 -14.19 -7.08
CA PRO A 132 -12.60 -14.02 -6.63
C PRO A 132 -12.05 -12.62 -6.99
N PRO A 133 -11.18 -12.03 -6.17
CA PRO A 133 -10.57 -10.75 -6.53
C PRO A 133 -9.67 -10.93 -7.77
N THR A 134 -9.75 -9.99 -8.70
CA THR A 134 -8.93 -9.98 -9.92
C THR A 134 -8.19 -8.66 -10.05
N ARG A 135 -7.32 -8.55 -11.08
CA ARG A 135 -6.65 -7.29 -11.41
C ARG A 135 -7.66 -6.18 -11.79
N LEU A 136 -8.79 -6.54 -12.38
CA LEU A 136 -9.87 -5.62 -12.74
C LEU A 136 -10.80 -5.35 -11.55
N ALA A 137 -11.27 -6.41 -10.89
CA ALA A 137 -12.15 -6.32 -9.73
C ALA A 137 -11.33 -6.30 -8.41
N ARG A 138 -10.81 -5.12 -8.05
CA ARG A 138 -9.90 -4.91 -6.92
C ARG A 138 -10.60 -4.50 -5.63
N TYR A 139 -11.81 -5.02 -5.38
CA TYR A 139 -12.58 -4.70 -4.17
C TYR A 139 -11.78 -4.93 -2.88
N CYS A 140 -10.91 -5.96 -2.86
CA CYS A 140 -10.05 -6.21 -1.70
C CYS A 140 -9.08 -5.06 -1.39
N CYS A 141 -8.54 -4.37 -2.42
CA CYS A 141 -7.70 -3.21 -2.18
C CYS A 141 -8.50 -2.01 -1.68
N ALA A 142 -9.70 -1.78 -2.26
CA ALA A 142 -10.58 -0.70 -1.85
C ALA A 142 -10.95 -0.83 -0.36
N GLU A 143 -11.36 -2.02 0.08
CA GLU A 143 -11.82 -2.28 1.45
C GLU A 143 -10.67 -2.43 2.46
N LEU A 144 -9.57 -3.10 2.09
CA LEU A 144 -8.51 -3.46 3.03
C LEU A 144 -7.33 -2.49 3.05
N LYS A 145 -7.17 -1.62 2.05
CA LYS A 145 -5.99 -0.74 1.92
C LYS A 145 -6.30 0.71 1.58
N GLU A 146 -7.34 0.96 0.78
CA GLU A 146 -7.58 2.28 0.21
C GLU A 146 -8.62 3.09 1.01
N ALA A 147 -9.40 2.45 1.89
CA ALA A 147 -10.42 3.09 2.74
C ALA A 147 -9.84 3.99 3.86
N MET A 148 -8.58 4.41 3.74
CA MET A 148 -7.83 5.07 4.80
C MET A 148 -7.98 6.57 4.81
N ASN A 149 -8.04 7.06 6.04
CA ASN A 149 -7.87 8.43 6.55
C ASN A 149 -8.08 9.55 5.52
N PRO A 150 -9.34 9.94 5.24
CA PRO A 150 -9.57 11.22 4.61
C PRO A 150 -9.02 12.33 5.52
N CYS A 151 -8.63 13.44 4.93
CA CYS A 151 -8.23 14.66 5.64
C CYS A 151 -6.85 14.66 6.30
N ARG A 152 -5.95 13.70 5.99
CA ARG A 152 -4.56 13.72 6.44
C ARG A 152 -3.61 13.40 5.28
N ILE A 153 -2.41 13.97 5.30
CA ILE A 153 -1.39 13.68 4.29
C ILE A 153 -0.78 12.30 4.57
N THR A 154 -0.88 11.41 3.59
CA THR A 154 -0.29 10.08 3.65
C THR A 154 1.04 10.04 2.89
N VAL A 155 2.08 9.50 3.51
CA VAL A 155 3.38 9.28 2.85
C VAL A 155 3.50 7.82 2.44
N THR A 156 3.88 7.58 1.17
CA THR A 156 4.02 6.22 0.63
C THR A 156 5.33 6.00 -0.11
N GLY A 157 5.72 4.73 -0.24
CA GLY A 157 6.88 4.29 -1.01
C GLY A 157 6.57 4.06 -2.50
N THR A 158 5.62 4.79 -3.08
CA THR A 158 5.31 4.65 -4.50
C THR A 158 6.44 5.21 -5.37
N ARG A 159 6.86 4.43 -6.38
CA ARG A 159 7.95 4.80 -7.29
C ARG A 159 7.51 4.73 -8.76
N ARG A 160 8.01 5.64 -9.60
CA ARG A 160 7.74 5.65 -11.05
C ARG A 160 8.21 4.38 -11.75
N TYR A 161 9.30 3.79 -11.28
CA TYR A 161 9.95 2.63 -11.89
C TYR A 161 9.29 1.29 -11.60
N GLU A 162 8.26 1.22 -10.76
CA GLU A 162 7.57 -0.02 -10.44
C GLU A 162 6.69 -0.55 -11.59
N SER A 163 6.16 0.32 -12.44
CA SER A 163 5.36 -0.06 -13.61
C SER A 163 5.15 1.11 -14.56
N VAL A 164 4.83 0.80 -15.84
CA VAL A 164 4.48 1.81 -16.86
C VAL A 164 3.35 2.72 -16.39
N ASN A 165 2.30 2.15 -15.77
CA ASN A 165 1.18 2.93 -15.27
C ASN A 165 1.61 3.90 -14.14
N ARG A 166 2.53 3.47 -13.25
CA ARG A 166 3.06 4.35 -12.21
C ARG A 166 3.97 5.43 -12.78
N LYS A 167 4.73 5.13 -13.82
CA LYS A 167 5.55 6.14 -14.51
C LYS A 167 4.71 7.32 -15.00
N GLN A 168 3.51 7.06 -15.48
CA GLN A 168 2.59 8.09 -16.01
C GLN A 168 1.74 8.80 -14.94
N ASN A 169 1.42 8.11 -13.83
CA ASN A 169 0.43 8.56 -12.85
C ASN A 169 1.01 8.77 -11.44
N SER A 170 2.34 8.75 -11.27
CA SER A 170 2.99 9.00 -9.99
C SER A 170 3.89 10.23 -10.04
N GLY A 171 3.91 10.99 -8.97
CA GLY A 171 4.76 12.13 -8.74
C GLY A 171 5.04 12.32 -7.27
N GLU A 172 5.73 13.38 -6.94
CA GLU A 172 6.06 13.73 -5.56
C GLU A 172 4.81 13.92 -4.71
N VAL A 173 3.79 14.54 -5.29
CA VAL A 173 2.48 14.76 -4.68
C VAL A 173 1.37 14.23 -5.59
N ILE A 174 0.38 13.55 -5.03
CA ILE A 174 -0.83 13.13 -5.72
C ILE A 174 -2.05 13.59 -4.91
N ILE A 175 -2.93 14.38 -5.54
CA ILE A 175 -4.21 14.82 -4.97
C ILE A 175 -5.32 14.08 -5.73
N PHE A 176 -6.15 13.30 -5.03
CA PHE A 176 -7.15 12.44 -5.66
C PHE A 176 -8.44 13.14 -6.04
N ASP A 177 -8.74 14.33 -5.49
CA ASP A 177 -9.82 15.19 -5.99
C ASP A 177 -9.29 16.06 -7.14
N GLY A 178 -9.57 15.65 -8.37
CA GLY A 178 -9.05 16.33 -9.56
C GLY A 178 -9.65 17.71 -9.80
N LYS A 179 -10.87 17.99 -9.38
CA LYS A 179 -11.48 19.33 -9.53
C LYS A 179 -10.80 20.32 -8.56
N GLN A 180 -10.77 19.97 -7.28
CA GLN A 180 -10.17 20.79 -6.25
C GLN A 180 -8.66 20.95 -6.48
N GLY A 181 -7.95 19.87 -6.78
CA GLY A 181 -6.51 19.91 -7.05
C GLY A 181 -6.14 20.76 -8.26
N ARG A 182 -6.93 20.76 -9.33
CA ARG A 182 -6.71 21.64 -10.50
C ARG A 182 -6.93 23.10 -10.13
N THR A 183 -8.07 23.43 -9.53
CA THR A 183 -8.36 24.81 -9.11
C THR A 183 -7.25 25.36 -8.23
N ALA A 184 -6.80 24.59 -7.23
CA ALA A 184 -5.72 25.00 -6.35
C ALA A 184 -4.36 25.17 -7.09
N ALA A 185 -4.05 24.28 -8.05
CA ALA A 185 -2.83 24.38 -8.85
C ALA A 185 -2.85 25.62 -9.77
N GLU A 186 -3.98 25.89 -10.43
CA GLU A 186 -4.18 27.06 -11.29
C GLU A 186 -4.07 28.36 -10.50
N GLU A 187 -4.72 28.47 -9.33
CA GLU A 187 -4.65 29.64 -8.44
C GLU A 187 -3.22 29.92 -7.94
N ASN A 188 -2.39 28.89 -7.79
CA ASN A 188 -1.00 29.02 -7.33
C ASN A 188 0.02 29.02 -8.48
N ASN A 189 -0.41 29.00 -9.74
CA ASN A 189 0.44 28.92 -10.94
C ASN A 189 1.39 27.72 -10.94
N VAL A 190 0.90 26.55 -10.46
CA VAL A 190 1.66 25.30 -10.42
C VAL A 190 1.30 24.44 -11.61
N ASN A 191 2.30 23.96 -12.34
CA ASN A 191 2.10 22.98 -13.39
C ASN A 191 1.72 21.62 -12.79
N PHE A 192 0.75 20.94 -13.40
CA PHE A 192 0.29 19.64 -12.94
C PHE A 192 0.05 18.66 -14.09
N ILE A 193 0.04 17.37 -13.78
CA ILE A 193 -0.34 16.30 -14.68
C ILE A 193 -1.66 15.71 -14.16
N GLN A 194 -2.64 15.53 -15.03
CA GLN A 194 -3.87 14.85 -14.68
C GLN A 194 -3.70 13.33 -14.82
N THR A 195 -4.06 12.58 -13.76
CA THR A 195 -4.04 11.11 -13.82
C THR A 195 -5.24 10.58 -14.62
N ASN A 196 -5.13 9.34 -15.11
CA ASN A 196 -6.22 8.66 -15.83
C ASN A 196 -7.51 8.49 -14.99
N ARG A 197 -7.42 8.67 -13.65
CA ARG A 197 -8.56 8.62 -12.71
C ARG A 197 -8.99 9.99 -12.22
N GLY A 198 -8.57 11.05 -12.88
CA GLY A 198 -8.96 12.41 -12.56
C GLY A 198 -8.19 13.08 -11.43
N GLY A 199 -7.21 12.42 -10.80
CA GLY A 199 -6.36 13.04 -9.79
C GLY A 199 -5.33 14.01 -10.39
N VAL A 200 -4.70 14.82 -9.56
CA VAL A 200 -3.66 15.80 -9.92
C VAL A 200 -2.32 15.35 -9.36
N VAL A 201 -1.30 15.37 -10.19
CA VAL A 201 0.11 15.07 -9.83
C VAL A 201 0.92 16.34 -9.90
N LEU A 202 1.63 16.66 -8.82
CA LEU A 202 2.63 17.72 -8.78
C LEU A 202 4.01 17.08 -8.70
N ASN A 203 4.96 17.64 -9.45
CA ASN A 203 6.34 17.14 -9.54
C ASN A 203 7.37 18.19 -9.10
N TYR A 204 6.95 19.15 -8.27
CA TYR A 204 7.78 20.22 -7.80
C TYR A 204 7.72 20.32 -6.27
N ASP A 205 8.89 20.36 -5.66
CA ASP A 205 9.12 20.55 -4.24
C ASP A 205 9.32 22.05 -3.91
N ASP A 206 8.41 22.90 -4.36
CA ASP A 206 8.49 24.33 -4.18
C ASP A 206 7.36 24.89 -3.27
N ALA A 207 7.50 26.14 -2.87
CA ALA A 207 6.54 26.81 -2.01
C ALA A 207 5.14 26.94 -2.64
N ALA A 208 5.04 26.95 -3.97
CA ALA A 208 3.77 27.02 -4.67
C ALA A 208 3.04 25.67 -4.59
N SER A 209 3.74 24.57 -4.82
CA SER A 209 3.21 23.19 -4.65
C SER A 209 2.78 22.95 -3.19
N ARG A 210 3.53 23.47 -2.21
CA ARG A 210 3.15 23.41 -0.80
C ARG A 210 1.81 24.08 -0.54
N ARG A 211 1.57 25.28 -1.08
CA ARG A 211 0.27 25.97 -0.93
C ARG A 211 -0.89 25.18 -1.52
N VAL A 212 -0.69 24.52 -2.68
CA VAL A 212 -1.69 23.61 -3.27
C VAL A 212 -2.02 22.47 -2.32
N VAL A 213 -1.03 21.85 -1.72
CA VAL A 213 -1.22 20.77 -0.74
C VAL A 213 -1.97 21.28 0.49
N GLU A 214 -1.57 22.43 1.05
CA GLU A 214 -2.23 23.03 2.23
C GLU A 214 -3.71 23.36 1.98
N GLN A 215 -4.09 23.72 0.75
CA GLN A 215 -5.49 23.97 0.38
C GLN A 215 -6.31 22.67 0.24
N CYS A 216 -5.67 21.58 -0.17
CA CYS A 216 -6.37 20.36 -0.58
C CYS A 216 -6.42 19.26 0.49
N TYR A 217 -5.39 19.11 1.33
CA TYR A 217 -5.23 17.88 2.12
C TYR A 217 -6.34 17.63 3.15
N ARG A 218 -7.04 18.66 3.61
CA ARG A 218 -8.16 18.52 4.57
C ARG A 218 -9.44 18.01 3.95
N THR A 219 -9.59 18.10 2.64
CA THR A 219 -10.82 17.77 1.91
C THR A 219 -10.60 16.74 0.81
N ALA A 220 -9.37 16.57 0.36
CA ALA A 220 -9.00 15.59 -0.65
C ALA A 220 -7.89 14.67 -0.14
N LYS A 221 -7.97 13.37 -0.48
CA LYS A 221 -6.90 12.42 -0.19
C LYS A 221 -5.61 12.88 -0.88
N THR A 222 -4.61 13.23 -0.09
CA THR A 222 -3.31 13.72 -0.56
C THR A 222 -2.21 12.73 -0.16
N ILE A 223 -1.39 12.34 -1.13
CA ILE A 223 -0.28 11.41 -0.96
C ILE A 223 1.03 12.11 -1.34
N ILE A 224 2.05 11.95 -0.52
CA ILE A 224 3.43 12.36 -0.78
C ILE A 224 4.29 11.11 -0.99
N ASN A 225 5.14 11.15 -2.02
CA ASN A 225 6.03 10.05 -2.40
C ASN A 225 7.49 10.52 -2.42
N PRO A 226 8.19 10.58 -1.29
CA PRO A 226 9.54 11.14 -1.22
C PRO A 226 10.55 10.39 -2.11
N ILE A 227 10.39 9.07 -2.24
CA ILE A 227 11.29 8.21 -3.02
C ILE A 227 10.78 7.90 -4.43
N VAL A 228 9.92 8.77 -4.99
CA VAL A 228 9.24 8.53 -6.28
C VAL A 228 10.21 8.24 -7.42
N ASP A 229 11.41 8.80 -7.40
CA ASP A 229 12.46 8.64 -8.42
C ASP A 229 13.49 7.55 -8.11
N PHE A 230 13.33 6.79 -7.02
CA PHE A 230 14.23 5.67 -6.73
C PHE A 230 13.95 4.51 -7.69
N THR A 231 14.99 3.99 -8.31
CA THR A 231 14.98 2.69 -9.01
C THR A 231 15.04 1.55 -8.00
N ASP A 232 14.86 0.30 -8.45
CA ASP A 232 15.07 -0.86 -7.56
C ASP A 232 16.51 -0.95 -7.05
N ALA A 233 17.49 -0.57 -7.88
CA ALA A 233 18.88 -0.52 -7.47
C ALA A 233 19.11 0.57 -6.40
N ASP A 234 18.50 1.74 -6.54
CA ASP A 234 18.59 2.82 -5.55
C ASP A 234 17.99 2.42 -4.20
N VAL A 235 16.86 1.68 -4.21
CA VAL A 235 16.25 1.17 -2.98
C VAL A 235 17.21 0.24 -2.23
N TRP A 236 17.83 -0.71 -2.93
CA TRP A 236 18.77 -1.62 -2.29
C TRP A 236 20.07 -0.93 -1.87
N GLU A 237 20.59 -0.01 -2.68
CA GLU A 237 21.73 0.83 -2.31
C GLU A 237 21.46 1.64 -1.05
N PHE A 238 20.25 2.23 -0.95
CA PHE A 238 19.80 2.96 0.24
C PHE A 238 19.71 2.07 1.47
N ILE A 239 19.09 0.89 1.34
CA ILE A 239 18.92 -0.09 2.42
C ILE A 239 20.29 -0.46 2.99
N HIS A 240 21.26 -0.81 2.14
CA HIS A 240 22.58 -1.21 2.58
C HIS A 240 23.40 -0.04 3.15
N LYS A 241 23.38 1.12 2.48
CA LYS A 241 24.13 2.31 2.91
C LYS A 241 23.69 2.83 4.27
N TYR A 242 22.39 2.80 4.56
CA TYR A 242 21.83 3.35 5.80
C TYR A 242 21.40 2.27 6.80
N ASN A 243 21.79 1.01 6.58
CA ASN A 243 21.45 -0.14 7.43
C ASN A 243 19.95 -0.21 7.78
N VAL A 244 19.09 -0.05 6.75
CA VAL A 244 17.64 -0.08 6.93
C VAL A 244 17.19 -1.53 7.13
N PRO A 245 16.49 -1.86 8.23
CA PRO A 245 15.94 -3.19 8.42
C PRO A 245 14.89 -3.53 7.34
N TYR A 246 14.95 -4.74 6.79
CA TYR A 246 13.99 -5.23 5.82
C TYR A 246 13.55 -6.67 6.12
N CYS A 247 12.40 -7.07 5.57
CA CYS A 247 11.84 -8.40 5.78
C CYS A 247 12.71 -9.48 5.14
N LYS A 248 13.09 -10.52 5.90
CA LYS A 248 13.94 -11.63 5.44
C LYS A 248 13.38 -12.44 4.26
N LEU A 249 12.09 -12.31 3.97
CA LEU A 249 11.50 -12.92 2.78
C LEU A 249 12.16 -12.45 1.47
N TYR A 250 12.77 -11.25 1.45
CA TYR A 250 13.57 -10.81 0.30
C TYR A 250 14.81 -11.68 0.08
N ASP A 251 15.43 -12.19 1.15
CA ASP A 251 16.57 -13.11 1.09
C ASP A 251 16.14 -14.50 0.60
N GLU A 252 14.87 -14.88 0.78
CA GLU A 252 14.27 -16.09 0.21
C GLU A 252 13.93 -15.96 -1.30
N GLY A 253 14.22 -14.81 -1.93
CA GLY A 253 14.00 -14.56 -3.36
C GLY A 253 12.66 -13.91 -3.70
N PHE A 254 11.86 -13.50 -2.73
CA PHE A 254 10.66 -12.71 -3.02
C PHE A 254 11.03 -11.29 -3.44
N SER A 255 10.64 -10.89 -4.64
CA SER A 255 10.92 -9.52 -5.15
C SER A 255 9.95 -8.46 -4.62
N ARG A 256 8.80 -8.89 -4.11
CA ARG A 256 7.73 -8.01 -3.62
C ARG A 256 7.00 -8.63 -2.42
N MET A 257 6.79 -7.81 -1.38
CA MET A 257 5.95 -8.16 -0.24
C MET A 257 4.52 -7.64 -0.41
N GLY A 258 3.56 -8.34 0.15
CA GLY A 258 2.14 -7.99 0.17
C GLY A 258 1.25 -9.20 0.36
N CYS A 259 -0.05 -9.06 0.11
CA CYS A 259 -1.04 -10.14 0.28
C CYS A 259 -0.62 -11.42 -0.46
N ILE A 260 -0.70 -12.56 0.22
CA ILE A 260 -0.49 -13.88 -0.40
C ILE A 260 -1.57 -14.11 -1.45
N GLY A 261 -1.18 -14.54 -2.64
CA GLY A 261 -2.10 -14.78 -3.75
C GLY A 261 -2.63 -13.52 -4.45
N CYS A 262 -2.03 -12.35 -4.21
CA CYS A 262 -2.48 -11.08 -4.79
C CYS A 262 -2.60 -11.16 -6.33
N PRO A 263 -3.77 -10.82 -6.93
CA PRO A 263 -3.97 -10.87 -8.38
C PRO A 263 -3.12 -9.84 -9.15
N MET A 264 -2.51 -8.87 -8.46
CA MET A 264 -1.54 -7.96 -9.06
C MET A 264 -0.19 -8.63 -9.36
N GLY A 265 0.11 -9.76 -8.72
CA GLY A 265 1.25 -10.62 -9.05
C GLY A 265 0.98 -11.47 -10.29
N ASN A 266 2.05 -12.02 -10.89
CA ASN A 266 1.94 -12.98 -11.98
C ASN A 266 1.59 -14.40 -11.46
N LYS A 267 1.26 -15.32 -12.38
CA LYS A 267 0.90 -16.70 -12.07
C LYS A 267 2.01 -17.41 -11.27
N GLN A 268 3.24 -17.36 -11.77
CA GLN A 268 4.39 -18.04 -11.14
C GLN A 268 4.64 -17.54 -9.71
N GLY A 269 4.60 -16.23 -9.48
CA GLY A 269 4.78 -15.66 -8.14
C GLY A 269 3.70 -16.13 -7.16
N ARG A 270 2.44 -16.27 -7.60
CA ARG A 270 1.35 -16.80 -6.77
C ARG A 270 1.54 -18.29 -6.46
N GLU A 271 1.99 -19.10 -7.44
CA GLU A 271 2.30 -20.52 -7.23
C GLU A 271 3.43 -20.70 -6.20
N ILE A 272 4.49 -19.88 -6.27
CA ILE A 272 5.57 -19.87 -5.27
C ILE A 272 5.03 -19.49 -3.89
N GLN A 273 4.16 -18.46 -3.80
CA GLN A 273 3.54 -18.06 -2.54
C GLN A 273 2.69 -19.17 -1.93
N PHE A 274 1.86 -19.86 -2.72
CA PHE A 274 1.02 -20.94 -2.22
C PHE A 274 1.82 -22.22 -1.89
N ALA A 275 2.96 -22.44 -2.51
CA ALA A 275 3.90 -23.48 -2.10
C ALA A 275 4.56 -23.16 -0.75
N ARG A 276 4.94 -21.88 -0.52
CA ARG A 276 5.53 -21.40 0.74
C ARG A 276 4.51 -21.36 1.89
N TRP A 277 3.26 -21.01 1.60
CA TRP A 277 2.15 -20.91 2.57
C TRP A 277 0.95 -21.78 2.17
N PRO A 278 1.05 -23.13 2.25
CA PRO A 278 0.00 -24.05 1.76
C PRO A 278 -1.32 -23.90 2.56
N HIS A 279 -1.26 -23.46 3.82
CA HIS A 279 -2.45 -23.18 4.62
C HIS A 279 -3.27 -22.03 4.03
N MET A 280 -2.62 -21.03 3.41
CA MET A 280 -3.31 -19.93 2.75
C MET A 280 -4.02 -20.39 1.47
N ARG A 281 -3.43 -21.35 0.73
CA ARG A 281 -4.12 -21.96 -0.40
C ARG A 281 -5.42 -22.65 0.05
N LYS A 282 -5.36 -23.45 1.13
CA LYS A 282 -6.55 -24.08 1.71
C LYS A 282 -7.59 -23.06 2.18
N TYR A 283 -7.15 -21.96 2.78
CA TYR A 283 -8.02 -20.86 3.19
C TYR A 283 -8.80 -20.26 2.00
N TYR A 284 -8.12 -20.00 0.88
CA TYR A 284 -8.79 -19.48 -0.32
C TYR A 284 -9.73 -20.51 -0.96
N VAL A 285 -9.34 -21.76 -1.07
CA VAL A 285 -10.20 -22.85 -1.59
C VAL A 285 -11.49 -22.91 -0.79
N SER A 286 -11.39 -22.95 0.55
CA SER A 286 -12.56 -22.95 1.42
C SER A 286 -13.42 -21.68 1.28
N ALA A 287 -12.82 -20.51 1.07
CA ALA A 287 -13.54 -19.28 0.81
C ALA A 287 -14.31 -19.32 -0.53
N PHE A 288 -13.73 -19.95 -1.53
CA PHE A 288 -14.33 -20.13 -2.85
C PHE A 288 -15.50 -21.16 -2.79
N ASP A 289 -15.37 -22.25 -2.02
CA ASP A 289 -16.47 -23.17 -1.78
C ASP A 289 -17.69 -22.45 -1.17
N ASP A 290 -17.46 -21.62 -0.15
CA ASP A 290 -18.55 -20.87 0.47
C ASP A 290 -19.14 -19.81 -0.46
N MET A 291 -18.30 -19.18 -1.27
CA MET A 291 -18.74 -18.27 -2.32
C MET A 291 -19.66 -18.97 -3.32
N LEU A 292 -19.33 -20.19 -3.77
CA LEU A 292 -20.14 -20.97 -4.69
C LEU A 292 -21.51 -21.35 -4.09
N LYS A 293 -21.56 -21.76 -2.81
CA LYS A 293 -22.82 -22.01 -2.09
C LYS A 293 -23.73 -20.77 -2.07
N VAL A 294 -23.15 -19.59 -1.85
CA VAL A 294 -23.93 -18.33 -1.87
C VAL A 294 -24.41 -18.00 -3.28
N ARG A 295 -23.59 -18.25 -4.32
CA ARG A 295 -24.03 -18.08 -5.72
C ARG A 295 -25.21 -18.99 -6.05
N GLU A 296 -25.11 -20.27 -5.70
CA GLU A 296 -26.15 -21.27 -5.90
C GLU A 296 -27.47 -20.89 -5.19
N SER A 297 -27.39 -20.53 -3.90
CA SER A 297 -28.56 -20.12 -3.11
C SER A 297 -29.28 -18.89 -3.67
N ARG A 298 -28.60 -18.07 -4.46
CA ARG A 298 -29.14 -16.88 -5.13
C ARG A 298 -29.54 -17.12 -6.59
N GLY A 299 -29.39 -18.34 -7.10
CA GLY A 299 -29.68 -18.69 -8.50
C GLY A 299 -28.76 -17.98 -9.52
N LEU A 300 -27.55 -17.59 -9.11
CA LEU A 300 -26.61 -16.92 -10.02
C LEU A 300 -26.00 -17.90 -11.02
N THR A 301 -25.97 -17.50 -12.28
CA THR A 301 -25.42 -18.31 -13.36
C THR A 301 -23.94 -18.63 -13.14
N ASN A 302 -23.56 -19.90 -13.28
CA ASN A 302 -22.18 -20.34 -13.24
C ASN A 302 -21.60 -20.46 -14.68
N LYS A 303 -21.39 -19.34 -15.34
CA LYS A 303 -20.89 -19.30 -16.74
C LYS A 303 -19.51 -19.95 -16.90
N LEU A 304 -18.72 -20.04 -15.85
CA LEU A 304 -17.38 -20.65 -15.85
C LEU A 304 -17.40 -22.13 -15.46
N ASN A 305 -18.59 -22.70 -15.19
CA ASN A 305 -18.80 -24.11 -14.83
C ASN A 305 -17.93 -24.60 -13.66
N TRP A 306 -17.65 -23.75 -12.68
CA TRP A 306 -16.92 -24.13 -11.46
C TRP A 306 -17.72 -25.16 -10.66
N GLN A 307 -17.11 -26.29 -10.34
CA GLN A 307 -17.77 -27.34 -9.54
C GLN A 307 -17.49 -27.18 -8.05
N ASP A 308 -16.29 -26.73 -7.70
CA ASP A 308 -15.82 -26.56 -6.33
C ASP A 308 -14.77 -25.44 -6.19
N GLY A 309 -14.34 -25.19 -4.97
CA GLY A 309 -13.32 -24.17 -4.68
C GLY A 309 -11.97 -24.43 -5.33
N GLU A 310 -11.62 -25.70 -5.62
CA GLU A 310 -10.40 -26.04 -6.34
C GLU A 310 -10.48 -25.64 -7.82
N ASP A 311 -11.62 -25.76 -8.45
CA ASP A 311 -11.85 -25.26 -9.82
C ASP A 311 -11.69 -23.74 -9.87
N VAL A 312 -12.30 -23.03 -8.91
CA VAL A 312 -12.16 -21.58 -8.78
C VAL A 312 -10.69 -21.22 -8.55
N MET A 313 -9.98 -21.96 -7.69
CA MET A 313 -8.57 -21.71 -7.38
C MET A 313 -7.68 -21.89 -8.62
N ARG A 314 -7.88 -22.95 -9.41
CA ARG A 314 -7.16 -23.18 -10.68
C ARG A 314 -7.38 -22.03 -11.67
N TRP A 315 -8.66 -21.66 -11.85
CA TRP A 315 -9.02 -20.52 -12.69
C TRP A 315 -8.37 -19.22 -12.18
N TRP A 316 -8.47 -18.98 -10.89
CA TRP A 316 -7.97 -17.76 -10.26
C TRP A 316 -6.46 -17.61 -10.43
N ILE A 317 -5.66 -18.64 -10.18
CA ILE A 317 -4.21 -18.61 -10.38
C ILE A 317 -3.86 -18.29 -11.84
N SER A 318 -4.61 -18.81 -12.80
CA SER A 318 -4.30 -18.68 -14.23
C SER A 318 -4.80 -17.36 -14.83
N ASN A 319 -5.91 -16.81 -14.33
CA ASN A 319 -6.65 -15.74 -15.00
C ASN A 319 -6.74 -14.41 -14.23
N ALA A 320 -6.68 -14.42 -12.90
CA ALA A 320 -6.94 -13.21 -12.10
C ALA A 320 -6.00 -12.03 -12.39
N SER A 321 -4.83 -12.26 -12.96
CA SER A 321 -3.87 -11.21 -13.34
C SER A 321 -3.98 -10.74 -14.79
N LYS A 322 -4.86 -11.34 -15.61
CA LYS A 322 -5.09 -10.91 -17.00
C LYS A 322 -5.81 -9.55 -17.01
N THR A 323 -5.54 -8.77 -18.05
CA THR A 323 -6.09 -7.43 -18.25
C THR A 323 -7.00 -7.34 -19.48
N ASN A 324 -7.21 -8.46 -20.20
CA ASN A 324 -7.93 -8.49 -21.47
C ASN A 324 -9.43 -8.78 -21.30
N ALA A 325 -10.20 -8.52 -22.37
CA ALA A 325 -11.65 -8.67 -22.47
C ALA A 325 -12.19 -10.08 -22.18
N ASP A 326 -11.33 -11.10 -22.10
CA ASP A 326 -11.71 -12.47 -21.71
C ASP A 326 -11.93 -12.65 -20.19
N GLN A 327 -11.67 -11.61 -19.38
CA GLN A 327 -12.14 -11.58 -18.00
C GLN A 327 -13.59 -11.10 -18.02
N MET A 328 -14.48 -11.89 -17.41
CA MET A 328 -15.88 -11.51 -17.26
C MET A 328 -15.99 -10.07 -16.78
N HIS A 329 -16.79 -9.26 -17.45
CA HIS A 329 -17.15 -7.94 -16.98
C HIS A 329 -17.87 -8.06 -15.62
N ILE A 330 -17.75 -7.02 -14.78
CA ILE A 330 -18.49 -6.91 -13.51
C ILE A 330 -19.99 -7.09 -13.75
N ASP A 331 -20.49 -6.66 -14.90
CA ASP A 331 -21.87 -6.80 -15.34
C ASP A 331 -22.31 -8.26 -15.64
N ASP A 332 -21.35 -9.19 -15.70
CA ASP A 332 -21.58 -10.63 -15.81
C ASP A 332 -21.68 -11.33 -14.43
N LEU A 333 -21.51 -10.58 -13.35
CA LEU A 333 -21.55 -11.05 -11.95
C LEU A 333 -22.91 -10.85 -11.34
#